data_2c90a532cf50e0eb6a467f919c49bc49
#
_entry.id   2c90a532cf50e0eb6a467f919c49bc49
#
_cell.length_a   1.000
_cell.length_b   1.000
_cell.length_c   1.000
_cell.angle_alpha   90.00
_cell.angle_beta   90.00
_cell.angle_gamma   90.00
#
_symmetry.space_group_name_H-M   'P 1'
#
loop_
_entity.id
_entity.type
_entity.pdbx_description
1 polymer ?
#
loop_
_entity_poly.entity_id
_entity_poly.type
_entity_poly.pdbx_seq_one_letter_code
_entity_poly.pdbx_strand_id
1 'polypeptide(L)'
;MAVFDYKDVGSSVSATQFKDAMAIMLYSYHNLDNGFAVGYQQHGLGTGLPATLVKALLGGTDAQGVVPGIPWNPDSEKLAREAVEKAGWTPISAEQLGYTGKVDQRGTFFGEKAGYGTAQVEILGKYAADGQLTSIGIGFRGTSGPRESLISDSIGDAISDLLAAIGPADYAKNYSASAFDMLLGKVATFASAQGLSGSDVLVSGHSLGGLAVNSLADLSGDHWAGFYRDSKYIAFASPTQSESTDNVLNIGYENDPVFRALNGSDFNLSSLGVHDAHQPSATNNIVSFNDHYASTAWNLMPFSIANISTWITHLPSGYESGMTRIFDSAFYDLTEKDSTIVVANLSSPARENTWVQDLNRNAEPHKGSTFIIGSDGNDLIQGGRGNDFLEGRDGNDTFRDSGGYNIILGGKGVNALDLQQSLSRVDVVNDGQGALYVRDSHGGITIARDISFLITEEPAWLGLTHREVSHRVDDQGLWAGKDRSDYTHSVKAGAADSTLTAGEQGDWLLGQGGNDHLIGLHGNTVFVGGAGNDLLESAGGNNTFVFSGHFGNDTLLGYQPSDKLVFLGVDGGYNADYRAHASATGHDTVLSFGSDSVTLVGVGLASLASTDIVIA
;
A
#
# COMPACT_ATOMS: atom_id res chain seq x y z
N MET A 1 -6.19 11.02 5.51
CA MET A 1 -6.03 9.86 6.44
C MET A 1 -5.41 8.73 5.67
N ALA A 2 -4.30 8.16 6.15
CA ALA A 2 -3.61 7.07 5.48
C ALA A 2 -4.53 5.85 5.25
N VAL A 3 -4.21 5.05 4.24
CA VAL A 3 -5.07 3.95 3.74
C VAL A 3 -5.53 2.95 4.80
N PHE A 4 -4.74 2.72 5.85
CA PHE A 4 -5.08 1.80 6.96
C PHE A 4 -5.50 2.54 8.23
N ASP A 5 -5.80 3.83 8.15
CA ASP A 5 -6.28 4.57 9.30
C ASP A 5 -7.67 4.07 9.71
N TYR A 6 -7.85 3.79 11.00
CA TYR A 6 -9.04 3.17 11.55
C TYR A 6 -9.70 4.09 12.57
N LYS A 7 -10.94 4.48 12.31
CA LYS A 7 -11.74 5.35 13.20
C LYS A 7 -11.06 6.70 13.55
N ASP A 8 -10.26 7.24 12.65
CA ASP A 8 -9.61 8.56 12.78
C ASP A 8 -8.82 8.75 14.08
N VAL A 9 -8.21 7.66 14.59
CA VAL A 9 -7.50 7.69 15.88
C VAL A 9 -6.08 8.27 15.79
N GLY A 10 -5.67 8.68 14.60
CA GLY A 10 -4.35 9.22 14.32
C GLY A 10 -3.31 8.15 13.94
N SER A 11 -2.32 8.54 13.16
CA SER A 11 -1.39 7.63 12.48
C SER A 11 -0.62 6.69 13.44
N SER A 12 -0.16 7.16 14.59
CA SER A 12 0.60 6.32 15.53
C SER A 12 -0.24 5.23 16.22
N VAL A 13 -1.50 5.53 16.53
CA VAL A 13 -2.45 4.58 17.15
C VAL A 13 -2.89 3.56 16.09
N SER A 14 -3.26 4.03 14.90
CA SER A 14 -3.63 3.18 13.77
C SER A 14 -2.49 2.24 13.38
N ALA A 15 -1.25 2.74 13.38
CA ALA A 15 -0.05 1.97 13.15
C ALA A 15 0.08 0.78 14.10
N THR A 16 -0.10 1.02 15.38
CA THR A 16 -0.05 -0.03 16.40
C THR A 16 -1.18 -1.03 16.21
N GLN A 17 -2.39 -0.56 15.96
CA GLN A 17 -3.56 -1.42 15.73
C GLN A 17 -3.38 -2.29 14.49
N PHE A 18 -2.87 -1.73 13.39
CA PHE A 18 -2.59 -2.47 12.15
C PHE A 18 -1.56 -3.58 12.38
N LYS A 19 -0.41 -3.26 13.02
CA LYS A 19 0.64 -4.24 13.32
C LYS A 19 0.13 -5.35 14.24
N ASP A 20 -0.64 -5.01 15.23
CA ASP A 20 -1.27 -5.98 16.13
C ASP A 20 -2.29 -6.87 15.40
N ALA A 21 -3.15 -6.29 14.57
CA ALA A 21 -4.12 -7.04 13.79
C ALA A 21 -3.44 -8.01 12.82
N MET A 22 -2.35 -7.57 12.16
CA MET A 22 -1.55 -8.41 11.29
C MET A 22 -0.92 -9.57 12.06
N ALA A 23 -0.31 -9.32 13.22
CA ALA A 23 0.29 -10.36 14.05
C ALA A 23 -0.73 -11.39 14.53
N ILE A 24 -1.92 -10.94 14.97
CA ILE A 24 -3.02 -11.80 15.40
C ILE A 24 -3.53 -12.64 14.21
N MET A 25 -3.73 -12.02 13.05
CA MET A 25 -4.18 -12.69 11.83
C MET A 25 -3.19 -13.78 11.42
N LEU A 26 -1.90 -13.48 11.36
CA LEU A 26 -0.87 -14.44 10.99
C LEU A 26 -0.78 -15.59 11.99
N TYR A 27 -0.88 -15.30 13.29
CA TYR A 27 -0.87 -16.33 14.31
C TYR A 27 -2.06 -17.28 14.19
N SER A 28 -3.20 -16.84 13.72
CA SER A 28 -4.34 -17.74 13.47
C SER A 28 -4.00 -18.84 12.44
N TYR A 29 -2.95 -18.64 11.65
CA TYR A 29 -2.40 -19.61 10.70
C TYR A 29 -1.11 -20.29 11.17
N HIS A 30 -0.78 -20.24 12.47
CA HIS A 30 0.49 -20.74 13.04
C HIS A 30 0.82 -22.19 12.67
N ASN A 31 -0.13 -22.91 12.16
CA ASN A 31 0.02 -24.29 11.75
C ASN A 31 -0.06 -24.50 10.22
N LEU A 32 0.02 -23.42 9.40
CA LEU A 32 0.18 -23.49 7.95
C LEU A 32 1.61 -23.16 7.56
N ASP A 33 2.08 -23.84 6.52
CA ASP A 33 3.38 -23.58 5.92
C ASP A 33 3.23 -22.68 4.69
N ASN A 34 4.18 -21.78 4.49
CA ASN A 34 4.21 -20.82 3.38
C ASN A 34 4.87 -21.37 2.10
N GLY A 35 5.12 -22.67 2.00
CA GLY A 35 5.86 -23.27 0.90
C GLY A 35 5.24 -23.00 -0.49
N PHE A 36 3.91 -22.86 -0.58
CA PHE A 36 3.26 -22.49 -1.84
C PHE A 36 3.64 -21.07 -2.29
N ALA A 37 3.68 -20.12 -1.37
CA ALA A 37 4.09 -18.75 -1.68
C ALA A 37 5.57 -18.68 -2.07
N VAL A 38 6.43 -19.42 -1.38
CA VAL A 38 7.86 -19.54 -1.71
C VAL A 38 8.05 -20.16 -3.08
N GLY A 39 7.32 -21.24 -3.40
CA GLY A 39 7.35 -21.88 -4.71
C GLY A 39 6.92 -20.94 -5.83
N TYR A 40 5.89 -20.16 -5.62
CA TYR A 40 5.48 -19.13 -6.57
C TYR A 40 6.57 -18.08 -6.77
N GLN A 41 7.13 -17.53 -5.71
CA GLN A 41 8.18 -16.50 -5.80
C GLN A 41 9.41 -17.00 -6.57
N GLN A 42 9.79 -18.26 -6.41
CA GLN A 42 10.96 -18.82 -7.07
C GLN A 42 10.70 -19.25 -8.52
N HIS A 43 9.52 -19.76 -8.84
CA HIS A 43 9.26 -20.49 -10.07
C HIS A 43 8.10 -19.95 -10.92
N GLY A 44 7.30 -19.02 -10.41
CA GLY A 44 6.13 -18.46 -11.11
C GLY A 44 4.91 -19.40 -11.16
N LEU A 45 3.85 -18.92 -11.82
CA LEU A 45 2.57 -19.65 -11.93
C LEU A 45 2.57 -20.76 -12.98
N GLY A 46 3.43 -20.69 -13.99
CA GLY A 46 3.43 -21.62 -15.10
C GLY A 46 4.01 -23.00 -14.77
N THR A 47 5.27 -23.21 -15.11
CA THR A 47 5.98 -24.47 -14.85
C THR A 47 6.47 -24.61 -13.41
N GLY A 48 6.56 -23.50 -12.69
CA GLY A 48 7.11 -23.45 -11.33
C GLY A 48 6.21 -24.11 -10.29
N LEU A 49 4.90 -23.84 -10.29
CA LEU A 49 3.99 -24.49 -9.34
C LEU A 49 3.95 -26.02 -9.51
N PRO A 50 3.76 -26.59 -10.71
CA PRO A 50 3.86 -28.04 -10.89
C PRO A 50 5.22 -28.61 -10.48
N ALA A 51 6.32 -27.92 -10.79
CA ALA A 51 7.67 -28.36 -10.38
C ALA A 51 7.84 -28.34 -8.85
N THR A 52 7.33 -27.32 -8.18
CA THR A 52 7.33 -27.22 -6.71
C THR A 52 6.49 -28.34 -6.09
N LEU A 53 5.31 -28.62 -6.64
CA LEU A 53 4.46 -29.71 -6.21
C LEU A 53 5.12 -31.08 -6.39
N VAL A 54 5.78 -31.31 -7.52
CA VAL A 54 6.52 -32.55 -7.77
C VAL A 54 7.72 -32.69 -6.83
N LYS A 55 8.47 -31.62 -6.56
CA LYS A 55 9.55 -31.63 -5.56
C LYS A 55 9.03 -31.94 -4.15
N ALA A 56 7.86 -31.36 -3.79
CA ALA A 56 7.21 -31.64 -2.53
C ALA A 56 6.85 -33.11 -2.37
N LEU A 57 6.24 -33.69 -3.41
CA LEU A 57 5.88 -35.12 -3.45
C LEU A 57 7.09 -36.04 -3.39
N LEU A 58 8.24 -35.58 -3.86
CA LEU A 58 9.50 -36.35 -3.83
C LEU A 58 10.33 -36.10 -2.54
N GLY A 59 9.78 -35.38 -1.57
CA GLY A 59 10.43 -35.16 -0.27
C GLY A 59 11.49 -34.05 -0.26
N GLY A 60 11.44 -33.11 -1.20
CA GLY A 60 12.32 -31.92 -1.19
C GLY A 60 11.96 -30.98 -0.04
N THR A 61 12.97 -30.42 0.62
CA THR A 61 12.80 -29.51 1.76
C THR A 61 12.16 -28.17 1.40
N ASP A 62 12.25 -27.76 0.13
CA ASP A 62 11.74 -26.46 -0.37
C ASP A 62 10.21 -26.42 -0.48
N ALA A 63 9.55 -27.51 -0.17
CA ALA A 63 8.13 -27.68 -0.38
C ALA A 63 7.42 -28.38 0.78
N GLN A 64 8.06 -28.44 1.93
CA GLN A 64 7.40 -28.91 3.17
C GLN A 64 6.21 -28.00 3.46
N GLY A 65 5.03 -28.60 3.59
CA GLY A 65 3.77 -27.89 3.86
C GLY A 65 3.00 -27.37 2.64
N VAL A 66 3.52 -27.47 1.42
CA VAL A 66 2.79 -27.12 0.19
C VAL A 66 1.73 -28.16 -0.16
N VAL A 67 1.95 -29.41 0.25
CA VAL A 67 1.07 -30.53 -0.06
C VAL A 67 0.38 -30.97 1.21
N PRO A 68 -0.95 -30.92 1.29
CA PRO A 68 -1.70 -31.55 2.38
C PRO A 68 -1.27 -33.01 2.55
N GLY A 69 -1.08 -33.44 3.80
CA GLY A 69 -0.57 -34.79 4.10
C GLY A 69 0.95 -34.92 4.17
N ILE A 70 1.72 -33.90 3.80
CA ILE A 70 3.13 -33.84 4.18
C ILE A 70 3.24 -33.46 5.66
N PRO A 71 4.12 -34.13 6.44
CA PRO A 71 4.22 -33.86 7.85
C PRO A 71 4.48 -32.37 8.12
N TRP A 72 3.71 -31.85 9.02
CA TRP A 72 3.83 -30.56 9.63
C TRP A 72 5.29 -30.26 10.04
N ASN A 73 5.74 -29.03 9.75
CA ASN A 73 7.02 -28.56 10.22
C ASN A 73 6.86 -27.92 11.62
N PRO A 74 7.34 -28.55 12.71
CA PRO A 74 7.24 -27.96 14.05
C PRO A 74 7.98 -26.63 14.19
N ASP A 75 8.96 -26.36 13.32
CA ASP A 75 9.70 -25.10 13.35
C ASP A 75 8.83 -23.92 12.87
N SER A 76 7.90 -24.12 11.94
CA SER A 76 6.95 -23.08 11.51
C SER A 76 6.02 -22.63 12.64
N GLU A 77 5.51 -23.57 13.45
CA GLU A 77 4.69 -23.23 14.62
C GLU A 77 5.47 -22.44 15.65
N LYS A 78 6.70 -22.86 15.91
CA LYS A 78 7.60 -22.15 16.82
C LYS A 78 7.88 -20.74 16.35
N LEU A 79 8.21 -20.57 15.07
CA LEU A 79 8.46 -19.24 14.49
C LEU A 79 7.23 -18.32 14.55
N ALA A 80 6.04 -18.85 14.24
CA ALA A 80 4.81 -18.09 14.35
C ALA A 80 4.52 -17.66 15.80
N ARG A 81 4.79 -18.54 16.77
CA ARG A 81 4.67 -18.25 18.19
C ARG A 81 5.66 -17.18 18.64
N GLU A 82 6.92 -17.32 18.26
CA GLU A 82 7.96 -16.33 18.56
C GLU A 82 7.63 -14.96 17.94
N ALA A 83 7.06 -14.94 16.73
CA ALA A 83 6.64 -13.70 16.07
C ALA A 83 5.49 -13.00 16.82
N VAL A 84 4.47 -13.73 17.23
CA VAL A 84 3.35 -13.14 17.97
C VAL A 84 3.73 -12.72 19.38
N GLU A 85 4.61 -13.47 20.03
CA GLU A 85 5.18 -13.11 21.34
C GLU A 85 6.08 -11.87 21.26
N LYS A 86 6.86 -11.74 20.19
CA LYS A 86 7.63 -10.51 19.89
C LYS A 86 6.74 -9.29 19.66
N ALA A 87 5.55 -9.50 19.10
CA ALA A 87 4.52 -8.45 18.99
C ALA A 87 3.80 -8.16 20.32
N GLY A 88 4.16 -8.85 21.39
CA GLY A 88 3.61 -8.66 22.74
C GLY A 88 2.35 -9.46 23.04
N TRP A 89 1.97 -10.41 22.19
CA TRP A 89 0.79 -11.23 22.37
C TRP A 89 1.13 -12.64 22.86
N THR A 90 0.38 -13.14 23.83
CA THR A 90 0.55 -14.48 24.41
C THR A 90 -0.77 -15.23 24.36
N PRO A 91 -0.80 -16.50 23.91
CA PRO A 91 -2.04 -17.28 23.89
C PRO A 91 -2.68 -17.44 25.29
N ILE A 92 -4.00 -17.25 25.34
CA ILE A 92 -4.82 -17.49 26.54
C ILE A 92 -5.42 -18.89 26.44
N SER A 93 -5.20 -19.71 27.47
CA SER A 93 -5.66 -21.10 27.47
C SER A 93 -7.16 -21.24 27.76
N ALA A 94 -7.74 -22.37 27.35
CA ALA A 94 -9.11 -22.73 27.69
C ALA A 94 -9.35 -22.77 29.20
N GLU A 95 -8.38 -23.21 29.98
CA GLU A 95 -8.45 -23.25 31.45
C GLU A 95 -8.58 -21.85 32.03
N GLN A 96 -7.78 -20.88 31.55
CA GLN A 96 -7.85 -19.48 31.99
C GLN A 96 -9.22 -18.86 31.70
N LEU A 97 -9.82 -19.22 30.55
CA LEU A 97 -11.14 -18.75 30.15
C LEU A 97 -12.29 -19.49 30.85
N GLY A 98 -12.02 -20.62 31.53
CA GLY A 98 -13.05 -21.54 32.01
C GLY A 98 -13.89 -22.09 30.87
N TYR A 99 -13.29 -22.35 29.71
CA TYR A 99 -13.92 -22.89 28.53
C TYR A 99 -13.79 -24.41 28.49
N THR A 100 -14.91 -25.12 28.21
CA THR A 100 -14.97 -26.56 28.20
C THR A 100 -15.31 -27.18 26.83
N GLY A 101 -15.33 -26.33 25.78
CA GLY A 101 -15.56 -26.78 24.42
C GLY A 101 -14.32 -27.43 23.79
N LYS A 102 -14.36 -27.60 22.48
CA LYS A 102 -13.30 -28.28 21.73
C LYS A 102 -12.08 -27.39 21.59
N VAL A 103 -10.92 -27.88 22.05
CA VAL A 103 -9.61 -27.25 21.93
C VAL A 103 -8.60 -28.33 21.55
N ASP A 104 -7.66 -28.03 20.66
CA ASP A 104 -6.58 -28.97 20.34
C ASP A 104 -5.39 -28.84 21.33
N GLN A 105 -4.39 -29.70 21.13
CA GLN A 105 -3.19 -29.73 21.99
C GLN A 105 -2.32 -28.47 21.88
N ARG A 106 -2.57 -27.61 20.92
CA ARG A 106 -1.85 -26.36 20.65
C ARG A 106 -2.56 -25.13 21.20
N GLY A 107 -3.78 -25.30 21.70
CA GLY A 107 -4.58 -24.22 22.25
C GLY A 107 -5.56 -23.59 21.26
N THR A 108 -5.64 -24.08 20.02
CA THR A 108 -6.61 -23.61 19.03
C THR A 108 -8.03 -24.00 19.42
N PHE A 109 -8.93 -23.03 19.44
CA PHE A 109 -10.35 -23.24 19.72
C PHE A 109 -11.12 -23.57 18.44
N PHE A 110 -12.05 -24.52 18.52
CA PHE A 110 -12.86 -24.98 17.38
C PHE A 110 -14.34 -24.64 17.54
N GLY A 111 -15.01 -24.56 16.40
CA GLY A 111 -16.43 -24.26 16.34
C GLY A 111 -17.28 -25.27 17.15
N GLU A 112 -18.31 -24.73 17.79
CA GLU A 112 -19.12 -25.41 18.82
C GLU A 112 -20.28 -26.21 18.24
N LYS A 113 -20.85 -25.77 17.12
CA LYS A 113 -22.05 -26.38 16.53
C LYS A 113 -21.70 -27.27 15.34
N ALA A 114 -22.55 -28.23 15.08
CA ALA A 114 -22.49 -29.04 13.85
C ALA A 114 -22.57 -28.11 12.62
N GLY A 115 -21.71 -28.34 11.64
CA GLY A 115 -21.54 -27.46 10.48
C GLY A 115 -20.45 -26.37 10.63
N TYR A 116 -19.99 -26.11 11.84
CA TYR A 116 -18.93 -25.17 12.13
C TYR A 116 -17.68 -25.81 12.77
N GLY A 117 -17.63 -27.12 12.83
CA GLY A 117 -16.60 -27.88 13.55
C GLY A 117 -15.18 -27.71 13.03
N THR A 118 -15.01 -27.12 11.83
CA THR A 118 -13.72 -26.77 11.23
C THR A 118 -13.35 -25.30 11.45
N ALA A 119 -14.29 -24.46 11.88
CA ALA A 119 -14.00 -23.08 12.24
C ALA A 119 -12.99 -23.02 13.39
N GLN A 120 -12.01 -22.14 13.31
CA GLN A 120 -10.90 -22.02 14.26
C GLN A 120 -10.69 -20.58 14.68
N VAL A 121 -10.32 -20.39 15.95
CA VAL A 121 -10.03 -19.07 16.51
C VAL A 121 -8.93 -19.18 17.58
N GLU A 122 -8.07 -18.18 17.63
CA GLU A 122 -7.05 -18.00 18.66
C GLU A 122 -7.44 -16.86 19.59
N ILE A 123 -7.22 -17.04 20.89
CA ILE A 123 -7.43 -16.00 21.91
C ILE A 123 -6.08 -15.64 22.51
N LEU A 124 -5.75 -14.36 22.46
CA LEU A 124 -4.44 -13.83 22.85
C LEU A 124 -4.61 -12.73 23.90
N GLY A 125 -3.61 -12.53 24.74
CA GLY A 125 -3.55 -11.44 25.72
C GLY A 125 -2.27 -10.62 25.56
N LYS A 126 -2.36 -9.32 25.69
CA LYS A 126 -1.23 -8.44 25.97
C LYS A 126 -1.16 -8.15 27.46
N TYR A 127 0.05 -8.18 28.02
CA TYR A 127 0.27 -7.97 29.43
C TYR A 127 1.26 -6.82 29.65
N ALA A 128 0.97 -6.00 30.67
CA ALA A 128 1.92 -5.01 31.16
C ALA A 128 3.10 -5.67 31.89
N ALA A 129 4.14 -4.92 32.16
CA ALA A 129 5.35 -5.43 32.85
C ALA A 129 5.09 -6.01 34.25
N ASP A 130 4.01 -5.61 34.89
CA ASP A 130 3.55 -6.13 36.19
C ASP A 130 2.69 -7.39 36.07
N GLY A 131 2.48 -7.88 34.85
CA GLY A 131 1.67 -9.06 34.55
C GLY A 131 0.16 -8.80 34.46
N GLN A 132 -0.29 -7.53 34.54
CA GLN A 132 -1.69 -7.21 34.35
C GLN A 132 -2.07 -7.34 32.87
N LEU A 133 -3.19 -8.00 32.55
CA LEU A 133 -3.76 -8.06 31.21
C LEU A 133 -4.26 -6.66 30.80
N THR A 134 -3.81 -6.19 29.63
CA THR A 134 -4.15 -4.86 29.12
C THR A 134 -5.00 -4.90 27.86
N SER A 135 -4.92 -5.97 27.09
CA SER A 135 -5.72 -6.13 25.86
C SER A 135 -5.95 -7.60 25.54
N ILE A 136 -7.02 -7.86 24.81
CA ILE A 136 -7.35 -9.18 24.26
C ILE A 136 -7.31 -9.10 22.72
N GLY A 137 -6.65 -10.07 22.10
CA GLY A 137 -6.65 -10.34 20.68
C GLY A 137 -7.53 -11.56 20.36
N ILE A 138 -8.41 -11.43 19.36
CA ILE A 138 -9.20 -12.53 18.84
C ILE A 138 -8.80 -12.72 17.39
N GLY A 139 -8.16 -13.85 17.05
CA GLY A 139 -7.70 -14.20 15.72
C GLY A 139 -8.56 -15.27 15.08
N PHE A 140 -9.47 -14.90 14.19
CA PHE A 140 -10.24 -15.87 13.42
C PHE A 140 -9.43 -16.38 12.23
N ARG A 141 -9.33 -17.69 12.11
CA ARG A 141 -8.69 -18.35 10.99
C ARG A 141 -9.64 -18.46 9.80
N GLY A 142 -9.11 -18.27 8.61
CA GLY A 142 -9.80 -18.62 7.38
C GLY A 142 -9.90 -20.13 7.18
N THR A 143 -10.45 -20.51 6.04
CA THR A 143 -10.63 -21.91 5.68
C THR A 143 -9.30 -22.65 5.71
N SER A 144 -9.28 -23.76 6.42
CA SER A 144 -8.19 -24.72 6.38
C SER A 144 -8.78 -26.08 6.14
N GLY A 145 -8.46 -26.63 4.99
CA GLY A 145 -8.78 -28.04 4.75
C GLY A 145 -8.22 -28.94 5.86
N PRO A 146 -8.77 -30.13 6.04
CA PRO A 146 -8.21 -31.09 6.97
C PRO A 146 -6.74 -31.32 6.63
N ARG A 147 -5.87 -31.34 7.63
CA ARG A 147 -4.41 -31.51 7.51
C ARG A 147 -3.97 -32.79 6.80
N GLU A 148 -4.91 -33.65 6.45
CA GLU A 148 -4.69 -35.02 5.99
C GLU A 148 -5.13 -35.23 4.54
N SER A 149 -5.66 -34.21 3.85
CA SER A 149 -6.16 -34.36 2.50
C SER A 149 -5.26 -33.74 1.45
N LEU A 150 -5.23 -34.35 0.27
CA LEU A 150 -4.47 -33.93 -0.90
C LEU A 150 -4.92 -32.53 -1.40
N ILE A 151 -4.06 -31.87 -2.16
CA ILE A 151 -4.25 -30.50 -2.71
C ILE A 151 -5.64 -30.30 -3.34
N SER A 152 -6.18 -31.30 -4.04
CA SER A 152 -7.52 -31.24 -4.63
C SER A 152 -8.62 -31.04 -3.59
N ASP A 153 -8.44 -31.60 -2.40
CA ASP A 153 -9.41 -31.48 -1.33
C ASP A 153 -9.26 -30.14 -0.62
N SER A 154 -8.04 -29.63 -0.45
CA SER A 154 -7.82 -28.34 0.22
C SER A 154 -8.32 -27.15 -0.60
N ILE A 155 -8.13 -27.16 -1.92
CA ILE A 155 -8.71 -26.13 -2.80
C ILE A 155 -10.20 -26.36 -3.00
N GLY A 156 -10.62 -27.61 -3.15
CA GLY A 156 -12.03 -27.99 -3.26
C GLY A 156 -12.80 -27.70 -1.96
N ASP A 157 -12.19 -27.94 -0.80
CA ASP A 157 -12.78 -27.62 0.51
C ASP A 157 -12.78 -26.11 0.75
N ALA A 158 -11.73 -25.38 0.36
CA ALA A 158 -11.73 -23.92 0.41
C ALA A 158 -12.84 -23.32 -0.47
N ILE A 159 -13.01 -23.86 -1.68
CA ILE A 159 -14.12 -23.48 -2.56
C ILE A 159 -15.45 -23.95 -2.01
N SER A 160 -15.54 -25.16 -1.47
CA SER A 160 -16.78 -25.72 -0.90
C SER A 160 -17.17 -25.02 0.40
N ASP A 161 -16.22 -24.70 1.27
CA ASP A 161 -16.46 -23.94 2.49
C ASP A 161 -16.82 -22.49 2.19
N LEU A 162 -16.20 -21.90 1.16
CA LEU A 162 -16.60 -20.60 0.65
C LEU A 162 -17.98 -20.65 0.00
N LEU A 163 -18.26 -21.68 -0.80
CA LEU A 163 -19.59 -21.92 -1.37
C LEU A 163 -20.62 -22.30 -0.31
N ALA A 164 -20.24 -22.96 0.77
CA ALA A 164 -21.11 -23.22 1.92
C ALA A 164 -21.30 -21.97 2.80
N ALA A 165 -20.31 -21.07 2.83
CA ALA A 165 -20.45 -19.73 3.40
C ALA A 165 -21.38 -18.83 2.55
N ILE A 166 -21.53 -19.13 1.28
CA ILE A 166 -22.49 -18.57 0.31
C ILE A 166 -23.93 -19.07 0.57
N GLY A 167 -24.16 -19.89 1.57
CA GLY A 167 -25.47 -20.34 2.00
C GLY A 167 -26.44 -19.19 2.32
N PRO A 168 -27.60 -19.44 2.93
CA PRO A 168 -28.60 -18.40 3.17
C PRO A 168 -27.96 -17.13 3.74
N ALA A 169 -28.47 -15.97 3.38
CA ALA A 169 -27.97 -14.64 3.81
C ALA A 169 -27.67 -14.53 5.31
N ASP A 170 -28.38 -15.31 6.13
CA ASP A 170 -28.18 -15.40 7.57
C ASP A 170 -26.89 -16.14 7.99
N TYR A 171 -26.24 -16.91 7.08
CA TYR A 171 -25.05 -17.68 7.45
C TYR A 171 -23.86 -16.74 7.75
N ALA A 172 -23.54 -15.87 6.84
CA ALA A 172 -22.43 -14.93 7.00
C ALA A 172 -22.67 -14.01 8.21
N LYS A 173 -23.87 -13.46 8.31
CA LYS A 173 -24.25 -12.54 9.40
C LYS A 173 -24.16 -13.19 10.78
N ASN A 174 -24.57 -14.44 10.91
CA ASN A 174 -24.61 -15.13 12.21
C ASN A 174 -23.41 -16.06 12.44
N TYR A 175 -22.36 -15.98 11.60
CA TYR A 175 -21.24 -16.92 11.65
C TYR A 175 -20.58 -16.99 13.03
N SER A 176 -20.20 -15.86 13.61
CA SER A 176 -19.48 -15.82 14.89
C SER A 176 -20.33 -16.36 16.05
N ALA A 177 -21.62 -16.01 16.12
CA ALA A 177 -22.52 -16.56 17.11
C ALA A 177 -22.84 -18.05 16.87
N SER A 178 -22.86 -18.47 15.60
CA SER A 178 -23.10 -19.89 15.30
C SER A 178 -21.90 -20.77 15.62
N ALA A 179 -20.70 -20.26 15.39
CA ALA A 179 -19.46 -21.01 15.57
C ALA A 179 -18.90 -20.94 17.01
N PHE A 180 -19.01 -19.78 17.69
CA PHE A 180 -18.22 -19.49 18.89
C PHE A 180 -18.99 -18.78 20.02
N ASP A 181 -20.32 -18.96 20.11
CA ASP A 181 -21.15 -18.21 21.07
C ASP A 181 -20.70 -18.37 22.53
N MET A 182 -20.47 -19.61 22.97
CA MET A 182 -20.01 -19.90 24.34
C MET A 182 -18.60 -19.37 24.57
N LEU A 183 -17.68 -19.56 23.62
CA LEU A 183 -16.30 -19.09 23.74
C LEU A 183 -16.25 -17.58 23.86
N LEU A 184 -16.93 -16.85 22.98
CA LEU A 184 -16.99 -15.39 23.01
C LEU A 184 -17.62 -14.87 24.30
N GLY A 185 -18.66 -15.55 24.82
CA GLY A 185 -19.22 -15.25 26.14
C GLY A 185 -18.22 -15.45 27.29
N LYS A 186 -17.38 -16.51 27.20
CA LYS A 186 -16.31 -16.75 28.19
C LYS A 186 -15.20 -15.71 28.11
N VAL A 187 -14.80 -15.32 26.90
CA VAL A 187 -13.81 -14.23 26.70
C VAL A 187 -14.32 -12.91 27.27
N ALA A 188 -15.57 -12.55 27.00
CA ALA A 188 -16.18 -11.33 27.55
C ALA A 188 -16.23 -11.34 29.10
N THR A 189 -16.59 -12.49 29.68
CA THR A 189 -16.61 -12.67 31.13
C THR A 189 -15.22 -12.57 31.74
N PHE A 190 -14.24 -13.24 31.12
CA PHE A 190 -12.85 -13.21 31.56
C PHE A 190 -12.27 -11.78 31.49
N ALA A 191 -12.47 -11.09 30.35
CA ALA A 191 -12.03 -9.72 30.17
C ALA A 191 -12.60 -8.78 31.23
N SER A 192 -13.92 -8.84 31.45
CA SER A 192 -14.59 -8.03 32.46
C SER A 192 -14.06 -8.31 33.89
N ALA A 193 -13.75 -9.56 34.20
CA ALA A 193 -13.15 -9.92 35.49
C ALA A 193 -11.72 -9.37 35.67
N GLN A 194 -11.00 -9.09 34.59
CA GLN A 194 -9.69 -8.41 34.58
C GLN A 194 -9.82 -6.89 34.53
N GLY A 195 -11.03 -6.34 34.53
CA GLY A 195 -11.28 -4.91 34.45
C GLY A 195 -11.21 -4.33 33.03
N LEU A 196 -11.21 -5.18 32.01
CA LEU A 196 -11.20 -4.76 30.59
C LEU A 196 -12.63 -4.57 30.07
N SER A 197 -12.74 -3.72 29.06
CA SER A 197 -13.95 -3.45 28.28
C SER A 197 -13.80 -3.90 26.84
N GLY A 198 -14.86 -3.78 26.04
CA GLY A 198 -14.79 -4.06 24.61
C GLY A 198 -13.74 -3.23 23.88
N SER A 199 -13.49 -1.99 24.29
CA SER A 199 -12.46 -1.13 23.67
C SER A 199 -11.03 -1.65 23.81
N ASP A 200 -10.80 -2.60 24.73
CA ASP A 200 -9.51 -3.25 24.94
C ASP A 200 -9.37 -4.56 24.12
N VAL A 201 -10.37 -4.86 23.28
CA VAL A 201 -10.37 -6.04 22.41
C VAL A 201 -10.08 -5.66 20.98
N LEU A 202 -9.11 -6.36 20.35
CA LEU A 202 -8.81 -6.29 18.93
C LEU A 202 -9.16 -7.61 18.27
N VAL A 203 -10.03 -7.54 17.27
CA VAL A 203 -10.50 -8.70 16.50
C VAL A 203 -9.91 -8.65 15.10
N SER A 204 -9.27 -9.71 14.68
CA SER A 204 -8.66 -9.81 13.35
C SER A 204 -8.88 -11.19 12.74
N GLY A 205 -8.79 -11.28 11.41
CA GLY A 205 -8.94 -12.53 10.69
C GLY A 205 -8.81 -12.33 9.18
N HIS A 206 -8.56 -13.42 8.48
CA HIS A 206 -8.34 -13.44 7.04
C HIS A 206 -9.28 -14.43 6.36
N SER A 207 -9.74 -14.14 5.16
CA SER A 207 -10.65 -15.03 4.40
C SER A 207 -11.97 -15.25 5.16
N LEU A 208 -12.38 -16.50 5.38
CA LEU A 208 -13.50 -16.84 6.29
C LEU A 208 -13.30 -16.28 7.71
N GLY A 209 -12.07 -16.13 8.17
CA GLY A 209 -11.77 -15.41 9.40
C GLY A 209 -12.13 -13.94 9.32
N GLY A 210 -11.92 -13.30 8.18
CA GLY A 210 -12.38 -11.93 7.91
C GLY A 210 -13.91 -11.82 7.93
N LEU A 211 -14.62 -12.81 7.38
CA LEU A 211 -16.08 -12.90 7.51
C LEU A 211 -16.50 -13.00 8.98
N ALA A 212 -15.79 -13.81 9.79
CA ALA A 212 -16.08 -13.94 11.22
C ALA A 212 -15.88 -12.60 11.96
N VAL A 213 -14.86 -11.80 11.60
CA VAL A 213 -14.63 -10.45 12.14
C VAL A 213 -15.84 -9.56 11.84
N ASN A 214 -16.28 -9.52 10.58
CA ASN A 214 -17.44 -8.72 10.17
C ASN A 214 -18.73 -9.19 10.86
N SER A 215 -18.97 -10.52 10.94
CA SER A 215 -20.09 -11.09 11.67
C SER A 215 -20.09 -10.70 13.15
N LEU A 216 -18.92 -10.75 13.82
CA LEU A 216 -18.83 -10.37 15.23
C LEU A 216 -19.14 -8.88 15.42
N ALA A 217 -18.66 -8.02 14.52
CA ALA A 217 -18.95 -6.60 14.57
C ALA A 217 -20.45 -6.31 14.42
N ASP A 218 -21.12 -6.95 13.46
CA ASP A 218 -22.56 -6.78 13.21
C ASP A 218 -23.43 -7.27 14.38
N LEU A 219 -23.00 -8.33 15.06
CA LEU A 219 -23.71 -8.91 16.21
C LEU A 219 -23.36 -8.27 17.55
N SER A 220 -22.31 -7.45 17.60
CA SER A 220 -21.70 -6.95 18.85
C SER A 220 -22.64 -6.18 19.75
N GLY A 221 -23.65 -5.52 19.18
CA GLY A 221 -24.64 -4.72 19.91
C GLY A 221 -25.68 -5.57 20.64
N ASP A 222 -26.06 -6.71 20.08
CA ASP A 222 -27.20 -7.50 20.52
C ASP A 222 -26.80 -8.82 21.23
N HIS A 223 -25.57 -9.27 21.01
CA HIS A 223 -25.02 -10.49 21.60
C HIS A 223 -24.02 -10.18 22.72
N TRP A 224 -23.70 -11.15 23.53
CA TRP A 224 -22.72 -11.10 24.64
C TRP A 224 -22.89 -9.86 25.54
N ALA A 225 -24.14 -9.50 25.80
CA ALA A 225 -24.53 -8.31 26.58
C ALA A 225 -23.93 -6.99 26.05
N GLY A 226 -23.67 -6.90 24.76
CA GLY A 226 -23.08 -5.73 24.10
C GLY A 226 -21.60 -5.50 24.41
N PHE A 227 -20.91 -6.48 25.00
CA PHE A 227 -19.51 -6.35 25.41
C PHE A 227 -18.60 -5.92 24.24
N TYR A 228 -18.81 -6.50 23.06
CA TYR A 228 -17.95 -6.27 21.89
C TYR A 228 -18.30 -5.02 21.07
N ARG A 229 -19.30 -4.23 21.48
CA ARG A 229 -19.77 -3.05 20.69
C ARG A 229 -18.65 -2.08 20.35
N ASP A 230 -17.75 -1.81 21.29
CA ASP A 230 -16.68 -0.85 21.18
C ASP A 230 -15.33 -1.48 20.80
N SER A 231 -15.33 -2.76 20.41
CA SER A 231 -14.12 -3.48 19.98
C SER A 231 -13.57 -2.92 18.67
N LYS A 232 -12.30 -3.22 18.42
CA LYS A 232 -11.60 -2.85 17.20
C LYS A 232 -11.64 -4.03 16.25
N TYR A 233 -12.05 -3.79 15.00
CA TYR A 233 -12.27 -4.83 14.00
C TYR A 233 -11.45 -4.54 12.75
N ILE A 234 -10.47 -5.39 12.44
CA ILE A 234 -9.64 -5.29 11.24
C ILE A 234 -9.66 -6.64 10.54
N ALA A 235 -10.23 -6.67 9.34
CA ALA A 235 -10.43 -7.89 8.56
C ALA A 235 -9.61 -7.85 7.27
N PHE A 236 -8.97 -8.97 6.94
CA PHE A 236 -8.20 -9.15 5.72
C PHE A 236 -8.91 -10.11 4.77
N ALA A 237 -8.96 -9.78 3.48
CA ALA A 237 -9.51 -10.64 2.43
C ALA A 237 -10.94 -11.17 2.71
N SER A 238 -11.76 -10.40 3.38
CA SER A 238 -13.09 -10.86 3.78
C SER A 238 -14.03 -11.01 2.58
N PRO A 239 -14.69 -12.18 2.40
CA PRO A 239 -15.67 -12.37 1.34
C PRO A 239 -16.95 -11.56 1.54
N THR A 240 -17.29 -11.26 2.78
CA THR A 240 -18.47 -10.45 3.15
C THR A 240 -18.02 -9.32 4.06
N GLN A 241 -18.50 -8.13 3.83
CA GLN A 241 -18.16 -6.95 4.62
C GLN A 241 -19.39 -6.42 5.34
N SER A 242 -19.18 -5.92 6.56
CA SER A 242 -20.23 -5.29 7.36
C SER A 242 -20.86 -4.10 6.64
N GLU A 243 -22.18 -3.99 6.72
CA GLU A 243 -22.91 -2.80 6.22
C GLU A 243 -22.68 -1.57 7.12
N SER A 244 -22.17 -1.77 8.32
CA SER A 244 -21.84 -0.71 9.27
C SER A 244 -20.53 -0.05 8.88
N THR A 245 -20.62 1.14 8.30
CA THR A 245 -19.56 1.81 7.55
C THR A 245 -18.29 2.09 8.31
N ASP A 246 -18.34 2.25 9.63
CA ASP A 246 -17.19 2.71 10.43
C ASP A 246 -16.72 1.70 11.48
N ASN A 247 -17.36 0.54 11.56
CA ASN A 247 -17.05 -0.44 12.60
C ASN A 247 -15.91 -1.39 12.23
N VAL A 248 -15.71 -1.71 10.95
CA VAL A 248 -14.71 -2.67 10.51
C VAL A 248 -13.83 -2.04 9.44
N LEU A 249 -12.52 -2.09 9.62
CA LEU A 249 -11.56 -1.83 8.55
C LEU A 249 -11.37 -3.13 7.75
N ASN A 250 -11.95 -3.20 6.56
CA ASN A 250 -11.77 -4.32 5.64
C ASN A 250 -10.62 -4.02 4.67
N ILE A 251 -9.57 -4.82 4.75
CA ILE A 251 -8.35 -4.67 3.95
C ILE A 251 -8.30 -5.80 2.91
N GLY A 252 -8.10 -5.44 1.64
CA GLY A 252 -8.01 -6.43 0.59
C GLY A 252 -7.39 -5.92 -0.69
N TYR A 253 -6.93 -6.86 -1.50
CA TYR A 253 -6.54 -6.56 -2.86
C TYR A 253 -7.76 -6.56 -3.77
N GLU A 254 -7.84 -5.59 -4.66
CA GLU A 254 -8.91 -5.53 -5.66
C GLU A 254 -8.94 -6.78 -6.54
N ASN A 255 -7.79 -7.37 -6.81
CA ASN A 255 -7.64 -8.60 -7.59
C ASN A 255 -7.60 -9.89 -6.75
N ASP A 256 -7.99 -9.84 -5.49
CA ASP A 256 -8.22 -11.03 -4.67
C ASP A 256 -9.57 -11.68 -5.05
N PRO A 257 -9.60 -12.98 -5.40
CA PRO A 257 -10.83 -13.67 -5.82
C PRO A 257 -11.89 -13.79 -4.72
N VAL A 258 -11.50 -13.59 -3.47
CA VAL A 258 -12.39 -13.74 -2.30
C VAL A 258 -12.85 -12.39 -1.77
N PHE A 259 -11.99 -11.40 -1.77
CA PHE A 259 -12.30 -10.10 -1.22
C PHE A 259 -13.51 -9.47 -1.93
N ARG A 260 -14.55 -9.19 -1.18
CA ARG A 260 -15.85 -8.70 -1.70
C ARG A 260 -16.59 -9.67 -2.64
N ALA A 261 -16.25 -10.97 -2.62
CA ALA A 261 -16.92 -11.96 -3.46
C ALA A 261 -18.44 -12.03 -3.22
N LEU A 262 -18.87 -11.77 -2.01
CA LEU A 262 -20.28 -11.82 -1.60
C LEU A 262 -20.91 -10.44 -1.40
N ASN A 263 -20.13 -9.40 -1.39
CA ASN A 263 -20.55 -7.99 -1.34
C ASN A 263 -21.72 -7.71 -0.36
N GLY A 264 -21.76 -8.39 0.79
CA GLY A 264 -22.81 -8.21 1.81
C GLY A 264 -24.24 -8.53 1.37
N SER A 265 -24.44 -8.90 0.10
CA SER A 265 -25.75 -9.19 -0.49
C SER A 265 -25.94 -10.67 -0.78
N ASP A 266 -27.15 -11.06 -1.13
CA ASP A 266 -27.47 -12.41 -1.55
C ASP A 266 -26.55 -12.86 -2.71
N PHE A 267 -25.97 -14.03 -2.54
CA PHE A 267 -25.17 -14.66 -3.59
C PHE A 267 -25.97 -14.82 -4.88
N ASN A 268 -25.39 -14.37 -5.97
CA ASN A 268 -25.86 -14.70 -7.30
C ASN A 268 -24.69 -15.14 -8.19
N LEU A 269 -24.98 -15.90 -9.26
CA LEU A 269 -23.93 -16.43 -10.15
C LEU A 269 -23.11 -15.33 -10.85
N SER A 270 -23.63 -14.10 -10.96
CA SER A 270 -22.90 -12.97 -11.52
C SER A 270 -21.83 -12.45 -10.57
N SER A 271 -21.97 -12.61 -9.26
CA SER A 271 -20.95 -12.24 -8.28
C SER A 271 -19.70 -13.11 -8.32
N LEU A 272 -19.75 -14.26 -9.02
CA LEU A 272 -18.56 -15.08 -9.30
C LEU A 272 -17.63 -14.47 -10.38
N GLY A 273 -18.09 -13.51 -11.14
CA GLY A 273 -17.39 -13.00 -12.31
C GLY A 273 -16.95 -11.54 -12.24
N VAL A 274 -17.43 -10.77 -11.28
CA VAL A 274 -17.20 -9.32 -11.21
C VAL A 274 -17.01 -8.91 -9.76
N HIS A 275 -15.88 -8.25 -9.48
CA HIS A 275 -15.71 -7.51 -8.24
C HIS A 275 -16.46 -6.21 -8.35
N ASP A 276 -17.47 -6.04 -7.56
CA ASP A 276 -18.21 -4.82 -7.57
C ASP A 276 -18.35 -4.15 -6.23
N ALA A 277 -18.60 -2.91 -6.36
CA ALA A 277 -19.01 -1.91 -5.40
C ALA A 277 -18.09 -1.82 -4.17
N HIS A 278 -17.42 -0.73 -4.15
CA HIS A 278 -16.74 -0.20 -2.99
C HIS A 278 -17.67 -0.23 -1.77
N GLN A 279 -17.23 -0.92 -0.74
CA GLN A 279 -17.84 -0.78 0.58
C GLN A 279 -17.16 0.36 1.32
N PRO A 280 -17.92 1.24 1.99
CA PRO A 280 -17.32 2.39 2.70
C PRO A 280 -16.29 2.00 3.77
N SER A 281 -16.40 0.80 4.36
CA SER A 281 -15.45 0.26 5.33
C SER A 281 -14.24 -0.43 4.71
N ALA A 282 -14.16 -0.56 3.37
CA ALA A 282 -13.10 -1.29 2.70
C ALA A 282 -12.01 -0.37 2.16
N THR A 283 -10.76 -0.82 2.18
CA THR A 283 -9.71 -0.27 1.35
C THR A 283 -9.96 -0.67 -0.09
N ASN A 284 -9.96 0.30 -0.99
CA ASN A 284 -10.17 0.05 -2.40
C ASN A 284 -8.88 0.19 -3.17
N ASN A 285 -8.93 -0.18 -4.44
CA ASN A 285 -7.89 0.14 -5.41
C ASN A 285 -6.48 -0.30 -4.96
N ILE A 286 -6.36 -1.28 -4.06
CA ILE A 286 -5.08 -1.91 -3.74
C ILE A 286 -4.93 -3.14 -4.62
N VAL A 287 -3.88 -3.15 -5.44
CA VAL A 287 -3.62 -4.21 -6.43
C VAL A 287 -2.36 -4.97 -6.05
N SER A 288 -2.44 -6.31 -5.98
CA SER A 288 -1.26 -7.18 -5.96
C SER A 288 -0.81 -7.46 -7.38
N PHE A 289 0.25 -6.80 -7.85
CA PHE A 289 0.75 -6.97 -9.20
C PHE A 289 1.57 -8.25 -9.32
N ASN A 290 0.90 -9.36 -9.63
CA ASN A 290 1.48 -10.68 -9.78
C ASN A 290 1.53 -11.14 -11.25
N ASP A 291 2.14 -12.28 -11.52
CA ASP A 291 2.29 -12.85 -12.88
C ASP A 291 0.96 -13.03 -13.60
N HIS A 292 -0.10 -13.39 -12.87
CA HIS A 292 -1.42 -13.56 -13.46
C HIS A 292 -2.02 -12.21 -13.86
N TYR A 293 -1.98 -11.23 -12.97
CA TYR A 293 -2.50 -9.89 -13.23
C TYR A 293 -1.76 -9.22 -14.39
N ALA A 294 -0.44 -9.39 -14.48
CA ALA A 294 0.40 -8.87 -15.56
C ALA A 294 0.13 -9.53 -16.91
N SER A 295 -0.37 -10.78 -16.94
CA SER A 295 -0.50 -11.56 -18.17
C SER A 295 -1.71 -11.15 -19.02
N THR A 296 -1.62 -11.39 -20.34
CA THR A 296 -2.75 -11.23 -21.25
C THR A 296 -3.85 -12.26 -20.98
N ALA A 297 -3.53 -13.39 -20.35
CA ALA A 297 -4.49 -14.41 -19.96
C ALA A 297 -5.51 -13.90 -18.92
N TRP A 298 -5.19 -12.84 -18.17
CA TRP A 298 -6.13 -12.17 -17.30
C TRP A 298 -7.41 -11.74 -18.04
N ASN A 299 -7.28 -11.23 -19.24
CA ASN A 299 -8.41 -10.77 -20.04
C ASN A 299 -9.30 -11.91 -20.57
N LEU A 300 -8.76 -13.13 -20.65
CA LEU A 300 -9.46 -14.30 -21.14
C LEU A 300 -10.11 -15.11 -20.00
N MET A 301 -9.59 -14.98 -18.79
CA MET A 301 -10.07 -15.66 -17.59
C MET A 301 -10.46 -14.61 -16.57
N PRO A 302 -11.70 -14.13 -16.60
CA PRO A 302 -12.15 -13.09 -15.71
C PRO A 302 -11.89 -13.50 -14.27
N PHE A 303 -11.64 -12.51 -13.46
CA PHE A 303 -11.49 -12.59 -12.05
C PHE A 303 -12.66 -13.37 -11.43
N SER A 304 -12.37 -14.47 -10.78
CA SER A 304 -13.39 -15.38 -10.27
C SER A 304 -12.80 -16.31 -9.21
N ILE A 305 -13.60 -16.66 -8.22
CA ILE A 305 -13.31 -17.73 -7.26
C ILE A 305 -12.91 -19.04 -7.96
N ALA A 306 -13.43 -19.30 -9.15
CA ALA A 306 -13.10 -20.48 -9.95
C ALA A 306 -11.72 -20.38 -10.64
N ASN A 307 -11.12 -19.20 -10.72
CA ASN A 307 -9.82 -19.02 -11.35
C ASN A 307 -8.68 -19.25 -10.35
N ILE A 308 -8.17 -20.47 -10.30
CA ILE A 308 -7.13 -20.89 -9.35
C ILE A 308 -5.87 -20.03 -9.42
N SER A 309 -5.52 -19.51 -10.60
CA SER A 309 -4.32 -18.68 -10.77
C SER A 309 -4.38 -17.35 -10.00
N THR A 310 -5.57 -16.85 -9.69
CA THR A 310 -5.75 -15.61 -8.92
C THR A 310 -5.56 -15.82 -7.42
N TRP A 311 -5.69 -17.06 -6.94
CA TRP A 311 -5.60 -17.37 -5.50
C TRP A 311 -4.25 -17.08 -4.86
N ILE A 312 -3.21 -16.88 -5.66
CA ILE A 312 -1.92 -16.41 -5.15
C ILE A 312 -2.04 -15.05 -4.42
N THR A 313 -2.97 -14.22 -4.88
CA THR A 313 -3.28 -12.92 -4.27
C THR A 313 -3.95 -13.05 -2.92
N HIS A 314 -4.69 -14.16 -2.73
CA HIS A 314 -5.45 -14.43 -1.51
C HIS A 314 -4.62 -15.03 -0.38
N LEU A 315 -3.37 -15.42 -0.61
CA LEU A 315 -2.57 -16.09 0.42
C LEU A 315 -2.26 -15.15 1.60
N PRO A 316 -2.34 -15.64 2.86
CA PRO A 316 -2.01 -14.83 4.05
C PRO A 316 -0.61 -14.21 3.99
N SER A 317 0.38 -14.93 3.46
CA SER A 317 1.75 -14.44 3.27
C SER A 317 1.84 -13.31 2.22
N GLY A 318 0.98 -13.34 1.21
CA GLY A 318 0.85 -12.25 0.24
C GLY A 318 0.29 -10.98 0.88
N TYR A 319 -0.68 -11.14 1.76
CA TYR A 319 -1.21 -10.05 2.58
C TYR A 319 -0.16 -9.50 3.54
N GLU A 320 0.55 -10.36 4.28
CA GLU A 320 1.64 -9.95 5.17
C GLU A 320 2.67 -9.10 4.42
N SER A 321 3.23 -9.66 3.35
CA SER A 321 4.30 -8.98 2.60
C SER A 321 3.82 -7.67 1.97
N GLY A 322 2.70 -7.68 1.27
CA GLY A 322 2.22 -6.51 0.54
C GLY A 322 1.73 -5.40 1.47
N MET A 323 0.89 -5.73 2.44
CA MET A 323 0.32 -4.73 3.36
C MET A 323 1.39 -4.14 4.29
N THR A 324 2.38 -4.94 4.71
CA THR A 324 3.52 -4.43 5.48
C THR A 324 4.34 -3.45 4.64
N ARG A 325 4.60 -3.74 3.36
CA ARG A 325 5.32 -2.81 2.47
C ARG A 325 4.56 -1.52 2.24
N ILE A 326 3.24 -1.56 2.07
CA ILE A 326 2.41 -0.35 1.99
C ILE A 326 2.56 0.46 3.27
N PHE A 327 2.44 -0.19 4.42
CA PHE A 327 2.52 0.46 5.72
C PHE A 327 3.90 1.07 6.01
N ASP A 328 4.97 0.39 5.59
CA ASP A 328 6.37 0.83 5.78
C ASP A 328 6.86 1.75 4.62
N SER A 329 6.01 2.05 3.64
CA SER A 329 6.34 2.95 2.53
C SER A 329 6.62 4.37 3.02
N ALA A 330 7.60 5.01 2.42
CA ALA A 330 7.88 6.43 2.65
C ALA A 330 6.70 7.35 2.24
N PHE A 331 5.79 6.84 1.42
CA PHE A 331 4.59 7.56 0.98
C PHE A 331 3.34 7.21 1.78
N TYR A 332 3.44 6.39 2.83
CA TYR A 332 2.27 5.90 3.57
C TYR A 332 1.34 7.04 4.06
N ASP A 333 1.93 8.09 4.63
CA ASP A 333 1.17 9.22 5.18
C ASP A 333 0.50 10.10 4.09
N LEU A 334 0.92 9.94 2.82
CA LEU A 334 0.28 10.60 1.67
C LEU A 334 -0.90 9.79 1.12
N THR A 335 -1.04 8.52 1.49
CA THR A 335 -2.14 7.68 1.00
C THR A 335 -3.47 8.07 1.64
N GLU A 336 -4.55 7.80 0.94
CA GLU A 336 -5.92 7.90 1.42
C GLU A 336 -6.64 6.55 1.24
N LYS A 337 -7.80 6.41 1.84
CA LYS A 337 -8.55 5.14 1.85
C LYS A 337 -8.86 4.61 0.45
N ASP A 338 -9.07 5.50 -0.51
CA ASP A 338 -9.38 5.19 -1.91
C ASP A 338 -8.18 5.38 -2.86
N SER A 339 -6.97 5.59 -2.32
CA SER A 339 -5.75 5.67 -3.12
C SER A 339 -5.54 4.44 -3.99
N THR A 340 -5.12 4.66 -5.23
CA THR A 340 -4.67 3.57 -6.10
C THR A 340 -3.27 3.15 -5.65
N ILE A 341 -3.15 1.94 -5.11
CA ILE A 341 -1.88 1.40 -4.64
C ILE A 341 -1.58 0.09 -5.38
N VAL A 342 -0.43 0.03 -6.03
CA VAL A 342 0.05 -1.17 -6.73
C VAL A 342 1.26 -1.73 -5.99
N VAL A 343 1.16 -2.95 -5.48
CA VAL A 343 2.26 -3.62 -4.78
C VAL A 343 2.88 -4.67 -5.69
N ALA A 344 4.18 -4.57 -5.97
CA ALA A 344 4.89 -5.54 -6.78
C ALA A 344 4.92 -6.92 -6.08
N ASN A 345 4.39 -7.92 -6.77
CA ASN A 345 4.36 -9.31 -6.29
C ASN A 345 4.64 -10.30 -7.43
N LEU A 346 5.53 -9.90 -8.34
CA LEU A 346 5.97 -10.75 -9.44
C LEU A 346 6.91 -11.84 -8.93
N SER A 347 6.80 -13.03 -9.54
CA SER A 347 7.81 -14.08 -9.33
C SER A 347 9.17 -13.67 -9.90
N SER A 348 10.24 -14.26 -9.40
CA SER A 348 11.60 -13.99 -9.86
C SER A 348 11.76 -14.11 -11.40
N PRO A 349 11.20 -15.15 -12.07
CA PRO A 349 11.29 -15.24 -13.54
C PRO A 349 10.54 -14.15 -14.30
N ALA A 350 9.47 -13.59 -13.72
CA ALA A 350 8.66 -12.55 -14.36
C ALA A 350 9.23 -11.14 -14.15
N ARG A 351 9.89 -10.92 -13.01
CA ARG A 351 10.35 -9.62 -12.55
C ARG A 351 11.31 -8.92 -13.52
N GLU A 352 12.21 -9.64 -14.15
CA GLU A 352 13.21 -9.08 -15.08
C GLU A 352 12.62 -8.55 -16.39
N ASN A 353 11.36 -8.91 -16.71
CA ASN A 353 10.77 -8.66 -18.02
C ASN A 353 9.39 -8.01 -17.95
N THR A 354 8.89 -7.71 -16.77
CA THR A 354 7.52 -7.24 -16.58
C THR A 354 7.51 -5.95 -15.80
N TRP A 355 6.96 -4.89 -16.39
CA TRP A 355 6.78 -3.61 -15.74
C TRP A 355 5.60 -3.65 -14.78
N VAL A 356 5.87 -3.31 -13.53
CA VAL A 356 4.85 -3.09 -12.50
C VAL A 356 4.23 -1.72 -12.75
N GLN A 357 2.96 -1.68 -13.03
CA GLN A 357 2.23 -0.46 -13.41
C GLN A 357 0.74 -0.62 -13.07
N ASP A 358 0.01 0.48 -13.02
CA ASP A 358 -1.44 0.40 -12.98
C ASP A 358 -1.99 -0.02 -14.34
N LEU A 359 -2.56 -1.21 -14.42
CA LEU A 359 -3.19 -1.72 -15.65
C LEU A 359 -4.65 -1.27 -15.77
N ASN A 360 -5.20 -0.67 -14.74
CA ASN A 360 -6.55 -0.13 -14.71
C ASN A 360 -7.62 -1.13 -15.20
N ARG A 361 -7.60 -2.34 -14.66
CA ARG A 361 -8.40 -3.48 -15.13
C ARG A 361 -9.68 -3.73 -14.34
N ASN A 362 -9.98 -2.86 -13.40
CA ASN A 362 -11.17 -2.97 -12.59
C ASN A 362 -12.42 -2.45 -13.35
N ALA A 363 -13.63 -2.77 -12.86
CA ALA A 363 -14.87 -2.31 -13.45
C ALA A 363 -15.04 -0.78 -13.38
N GLU A 364 -14.46 -0.16 -12.32
CA GLU A 364 -14.36 1.28 -12.18
C GLU A 364 -12.89 1.69 -12.36
N PRO A 365 -12.53 2.32 -13.49
CA PRO A 365 -11.16 2.74 -13.76
C PRO A 365 -10.59 3.62 -12.65
N HIS A 366 -9.36 3.32 -12.22
CA HIS A 366 -8.63 4.15 -11.30
C HIS A 366 -8.46 5.56 -11.84
N LYS A 367 -8.50 6.53 -10.95
CA LYS A 367 -8.36 7.95 -11.27
C LYS A 367 -7.36 8.56 -10.29
N GLY A 368 -6.65 9.56 -10.76
CA GLY A 368 -5.74 10.30 -9.94
C GLY A 368 -4.34 9.69 -9.85
N SER A 369 -3.63 9.99 -8.78
CA SER A 369 -2.26 9.55 -8.53
C SER A 369 -2.19 8.08 -8.17
N THR A 370 -1.10 7.42 -8.59
CA THR A 370 -0.85 6.01 -8.29
C THR A 370 0.38 5.87 -7.41
N PHE A 371 0.25 5.09 -6.35
CA PHE A 371 1.37 4.69 -5.50
C PHE A 371 1.83 3.30 -5.96
N ILE A 372 3.07 3.18 -6.45
CA ILE A 372 3.62 1.89 -6.86
C ILE A 372 4.78 1.54 -5.95
N ILE A 373 4.67 0.42 -5.24
CA ILE A 373 5.62 -0.02 -4.24
C ILE A 373 6.29 -1.31 -4.71
N GLY A 374 7.59 -1.25 -4.89
CA GLY A 374 8.45 -2.37 -5.29
C GLY A 374 8.57 -3.47 -4.23
N SER A 375 9.33 -4.48 -4.56
CA SER A 375 9.74 -5.56 -3.64
C SER A 375 11.16 -5.28 -3.09
N ASP A 376 11.72 -6.26 -2.37
CA ASP A 376 13.13 -6.19 -1.96
C ASP A 376 14.08 -6.80 -3.02
N GLY A 377 13.65 -6.90 -4.26
CA GLY A 377 14.44 -7.40 -5.39
C GLY A 377 14.33 -6.47 -6.58
N ASN A 378 15.14 -6.68 -7.60
CA ASN A 378 15.17 -5.81 -8.78
C ASN A 378 13.80 -5.76 -9.47
N ASP A 379 13.19 -4.60 -9.51
CA ASP A 379 11.88 -4.36 -10.10
C ASP A 379 11.96 -3.41 -11.31
N LEU A 380 11.03 -3.60 -12.24
CA LEU A 380 10.76 -2.64 -13.32
C LEU A 380 9.47 -1.92 -12.95
N ILE A 381 9.52 -0.63 -12.62
CA ILE A 381 8.39 0.15 -12.11
C ILE A 381 8.05 1.26 -13.10
N GLN A 382 6.80 1.33 -13.53
CA GLN A 382 6.36 2.33 -14.50
C GLN A 382 5.16 3.11 -13.98
N GLY A 383 5.33 4.42 -13.85
CA GLY A 383 4.24 5.36 -13.60
C GLY A 383 3.32 5.53 -14.81
N GLY A 384 2.15 6.09 -14.58
CA GLY A 384 1.18 6.45 -15.60
C GLY A 384 1.51 7.77 -16.30
N ARG A 385 0.47 8.40 -16.83
CA ARG A 385 0.54 9.79 -17.34
C ARG A 385 0.07 10.80 -16.29
N GLY A 386 -0.36 10.31 -15.16
CA GLY A 386 -0.80 11.10 -14.03
C GLY A 386 0.36 11.53 -13.17
N ASN A 387 0.03 11.87 -11.94
CA ASN A 387 1.04 12.17 -10.91
C ASN A 387 1.25 10.88 -10.12
N ASP A 388 2.47 10.41 -10.00
CA ASP A 388 2.74 9.09 -9.43
C ASP A 388 3.81 9.15 -8.33
N PHE A 389 3.67 8.23 -7.36
CA PHE A 389 4.63 8.01 -6.28
C PHE A 389 5.22 6.60 -6.44
N LEU A 390 6.48 6.54 -6.80
CA LEU A 390 7.16 5.28 -7.14
C LEU A 390 8.26 4.99 -6.13
N GLU A 391 8.22 3.83 -5.49
CA GLU A 391 9.19 3.40 -4.50
C GLU A 391 9.80 2.04 -4.87
N GLY A 392 11.13 1.97 -5.03
CA GLY A 392 11.85 0.73 -5.38
C GLY A 392 12.11 -0.16 -4.16
N ARG A 393 12.46 0.41 -3.00
CA ARG A 393 12.88 -0.26 -1.76
C ARG A 393 14.32 -0.78 -1.83
N ASP A 394 14.53 -2.08 -1.69
CA ASP A 394 15.84 -2.73 -1.86
C ASP A 394 15.88 -3.37 -3.26
N GLY A 395 17.02 -3.35 -3.93
CA GLY A 395 17.19 -3.91 -5.26
C GLY A 395 17.90 -2.99 -6.21
N ASN A 396 18.10 -3.43 -7.44
CA ASN A 396 18.54 -2.58 -8.54
C ASN A 396 17.34 -2.35 -9.44
N ASP A 397 16.64 -1.26 -9.21
CA ASP A 397 15.36 -0.99 -9.80
C ASP A 397 15.46 -0.09 -11.03
N THR A 398 14.53 -0.26 -11.94
CA THR A 398 14.42 0.63 -13.10
C THR A 398 13.04 1.27 -13.11
N PHE A 399 13.02 2.57 -13.14
CA PHE A 399 11.79 3.38 -13.16
C PHE A 399 11.56 3.94 -14.55
N ARG A 400 10.31 3.99 -14.97
CA ARG A 400 9.84 4.77 -16.12
C ARG A 400 8.91 5.85 -15.65
N ASP A 401 9.21 7.06 -16.12
CA ASP A 401 8.33 8.20 -16.01
C ASP A 401 7.61 8.39 -17.34
N SER A 402 6.30 8.30 -17.33
CA SER A 402 5.46 8.48 -18.53
C SER A 402 4.87 9.88 -18.65
N GLY A 403 5.33 10.82 -17.83
CA GLY A 403 4.89 12.22 -17.74
C GLY A 403 4.10 12.53 -16.47
N GLY A 404 3.70 13.79 -16.30
CA GLY A 404 3.03 14.25 -15.08
C GLY A 404 4.00 14.84 -14.04
N TYR A 405 3.56 14.82 -12.78
CA TYR A 405 4.37 15.31 -11.66
C TYR A 405 4.59 14.16 -10.68
N ASN A 406 5.85 13.71 -10.55
CA ASN A 406 6.14 12.45 -9.90
C ASN A 406 7.19 12.58 -8.80
N ILE A 407 7.10 11.70 -7.80
CA ILE A 407 8.18 11.48 -6.84
C ILE A 407 8.64 10.03 -6.96
N ILE A 408 9.94 9.84 -7.14
CA ILE A 408 10.58 8.53 -7.27
C ILE A 408 11.61 8.39 -6.14
N LEU A 409 11.50 7.31 -5.38
CA LEU A 409 12.46 6.90 -4.37
C LEU A 409 13.08 5.57 -4.80
N GLY A 410 14.32 5.59 -5.28
CA GLY A 410 15.01 4.39 -5.72
C GLY A 410 15.28 3.42 -4.57
N GLY A 411 15.64 3.94 -3.40
CA GLY A 411 16.00 3.12 -2.25
C GLY A 411 17.41 2.56 -2.33
N LYS A 412 17.64 1.36 -1.73
CA LYS A 412 18.98 0.78 -1.72
C LYS A 412 19.27 0.05 -3.02
N GLY A 413 20.50 0.19 -3.52
CA GLY A 413 20.99 -0.51 -4.71
C GLY A 413 21.48 0.43 -5.79
N VAL A 414 21.49 -0.08 -7.01
CA VAL A 414 21.91 0.68 -8.20
C VAL A 414 20.70 0.91 -9.09
N ASN A 415 20.03 2.03 -8.88
CA ASN A 415 18.76 2.31 -9.52
C ASN A 415 18.91 3.16 -10.78
N ALA A 416 18.01 2.99 -11.73
CA ALA A 416 17.98 3.69 -12.99
C ALA A 416 16.63 4.39 -13.23
N LEU A 417 16.66 5.58 -13.82
CA LEU A 417 15.48 6.27 -14.34
C LEU A 417 15.54 6.29 -15.87
N ASP A 418 14.59 5.61 -16.51
CA ASP A 418 14.44 5.55 -17.97
C ASP A 418 13.45 6.63 -18.42
N LEU A 419 14.01 7.68 -19.04
CA LEU A 419 13.26 8.85 -19.46
C LEU A 419 12.47 8.64 -20.75
N GLN A 420 12.77 7.59 -21.53
CA GLN A 420 12.18 7.34 -22.84
C GLN A 420 12.24 8.54 -23.82
N GLN A 421 13.12 9.45 -23.56
CA GLN A 421 13.34 10.68 -24.31
C GLN A 421 14.83 10.93 -24.48
N SER A 422 15.19 11.77 -25.49
CA SER A 422 16.56 12.25 -25.66
C SER A 422 16.90 13.28 -24.57
N LEU A 423 18.13 13.23 -24.08
CA LEU A 423 18.66 14.21 -23.11
C LEU A 423 18.50 15.68 -23.57
N SER A 424 18.50 15.91 -24.89
CA SER A 424 18.30 17.25 -25.46
C SER A 424 16.87 17.80 -25.34
N ARG A 425 15.91 16.99 -24.89
CA ARG A 425 14.49 17.36 -24.76
C ARG A 425 14.03 17.49 -23.33
N VAL A 426 14.89 17.25 -22.37
CA VAL A 426 14.57 17.29 -20.95
C VAL A 426 15.55 18.21 -20.24
N ASP A 427 15.10 18.87 -19.20
CA ASP A 427 16.00 19.48 -18.23
C ASP A 427 16.31 18.46 -17.15
N VAL A 428 17.57 18.34 -16.81
CA VAL A 428 18.02 17.51 -15.69
C VAL A 428 18.85 18.36 -14.77
N VAL A 429 18.41 18.49 -13.53
CA VAL A 429 19.09 19.27 -12.49
C VAL A 429 19.38 18.37 -11.31
N ASN A 430 20.62 18.38 -10.85
CA ASN A 430 21.03 17.71 -9.62
C ASN A 430 21.08 18.77 -8.50
N ASP A 431 20.40 18.56 -7.38
CA ASP A 431 20.40 19.52 -6.27
C ASP A 431 21.73 19.54 -5.47
N GLY A 432 22.56 18.51 -5.64
CA GLY A 432 23.80 18.32 -4.85
C GLY A 432 23.55 17.68 -3.48
N GLN A 433 22.32 17.25 -3.19
CA GLN A 433 21.91 16.55 -1.96
C GLN A 433 21.29 15.16 -2.26
N GLY A 434 21.44 14.69 -3.49
CA GLY A 434 21.00 13.37 -3.94
C GLY A 434 19.64 13.35 -4.63
N ALA A 435 19.00 14.49 -4.86
CA ALA A 435 17.82 14.57 -5.70
C ALA A 435 18.14 15.03 -7.12
N LEU A 436 17.54 14.36 -8.08
CA LEU A 436 17.44 14.79 -9.46
C LEU A 436 16.07 15.38 -9.71
N TYR A 437 16.04 16.54 -10.33
CA TYR A 437 14.82 17.14 -10.87
C TYR A 437 14.87 16.95 -12.39
N VAL A 438 13.85 16.34 -12.93
CA VAL A 438 13.71 16.14 -14.37
C VAL A 438 12.45 16.86 -14.83
N ARG A 439 12.58 17.81 -15.77
CA ARG A 439 11.44 18.44 -16.44
C ARG A 439 11.35 17.89 -17.86
N ASP A 440 10.25 17.29 -18.19
CA ASP A 440 9.99 16.74 -19.51
C ASP A 440 9.62 17.84 -20.54
N SER A 441 9.55 17.46 -21.82
CA SER A 441 9.20 18.39 -22.91
C SER A 441 7.76 18.92 -22.85
N HIS A 442 6.89 18.40 -21.97
CA HIS A 442 5.51 18.82 -21.75
C HIS A 442 5.35 19.67 -20.47
N GLY A 443 6.44 19.85 -19.73
CA GLY A 443 6.50 20.63 -18.49
C GLY A 443 6.14 19.83 -17.22
N GLY A 444 6.01 18.51 -17.31
CA GLY A 444 5.95 17.63 -16.14
C GLY A 444 7.27 17.65 -15.37
N ILE A 445 7.21 17.47 -14.06
CA ILE A 445 8.39 17.49 -13.19
C ILE A 445 8.43 16.22 -12.36
N THR A 446 9.55 15.51 -12.43
CA THR A 446 9.86 14.35 -11.60
C THR A 446 10.96 14.69 -10.63
N ILE A 447 10.72 14.45 -9.35
CA ILE A 447 11.74 14.51 -8.28
C ILE A 447 12.17 13.08 -7.99
N ALA A 448 13.41 12.73 -8.31
CA ALA A 448 13.93 11.38 -8.15
C ALA A 448 15.12 11.34 -7.19
N ARG A 449 15.10 10.43 -6.23
CA ARG A 449 16.19 10.20 -5.27
C ARG A 449 16.75 8.80 -5.41
N ASP A 450 18.01 8.63 -5.00
CA ASP A 450 18.72 7.34 -5.02
C ASP A 450 18.84 6.75 -6.44
N ILE A 451 19.02 7.60 -7.45
CA ILE A 451 19.18 7.22 -8.84
C ILE A 451 20.67 7.26 -9.23
N SER A 452 21.18 6.14 -9.66
CA SER A 452 22.59 5.96 -10.11
C SER A 452 22.78 6.17 -11.59
N PHE A 453 21.72 5.91 -12.39
CA PHE A 453 21.75 6.01 -13.84
C PHE A 453 20.51 6.69 -14.41
N LEU A 454 20.71 7.50 -15.45
CA LEU A 454 19.64 7.93 -16.35
C LEU A 454 19.76 7.16 -17.67
N ILE A 455 18.64 6.66 -18.17
CA ILE A 455 18.55 6.01 -19.47
C ILE A 455 17.80 6.95 -20.41
N THR A 456 18.37 7.23 -21.59
CA THR A 456 17.79 8.13 -22.60
C THR A 456 17.66 7.42 -23.92
N GLU A 457 16.75 7.89 -24.77
CA GLU A 457 16.60 7.45 -26.16
C GLU A 457 17.22 8.47 -27.11
N GLU A 458 18.45 8.23 -27.55
CA GLU A 458 19.15 9.16 -28.42
C GLU A 458 18.94 8.82 -29.89
N PRO A 459 18.76 9.83 -30.77
CA PRO A 459 18.66 9.62 -32.20
C PRO A 459 19.88 8.90 -32.75
N ALA A 460 19.67 7.87 -33.55
CA ALA A 460 20.70 7.12 -34.23
C ALA A 460 20.40 7.06 -35.72
N TRP A 461 21.44 6.81 -36.53
CA TRP A 461 21.36 6.64 -38.00
C TRP A 461 20.48 7.70 -38.67
N LEU A 462 20.95 8.95 -38.65
CA LEU A 462 20.27 10.11 -39.26
C LEU A 462 18.86 10.39 -38.68
N GLY A 463 18.58 9.97 -37.44
CA GLY A 463 17.28 10.16 -36.79
C GLY A 463 16.20 9.15 -37.20
N LEU A 464 16.56 8.12 -37.95
CA LEU A 464 15.63 7.06 -38.40
C LEU A 464 15.43 5.96 -37.35
N THR A 465 16.35 5.85 -36.40
CA THR A 465 16.29 4.92 -35.28
C THR A 465 16.67 5.62 -33.99
N HIS A 466 16.36 5.01 -32.86
CA HIS A 466 16.80 5.46 -31.54
C HIS A 466 17.65 4.37 -30.91
N ARG A 467 18.57 4.74 -30.06
CA ARG A 467 19.33 3.84 -29.20
C ARG A 467 19.24 4.30 -27.78
N GLU A 468 19.13 3.37 -26.88
CA GLU A 468 19.27 3.64 -25.46
C GLU A 468 20.72 3.98 -25.12
N VAL A 469 20.86 5.01 -24.28
CA VAL A 469 22.15 5.45 -23.74
C VAL A 469 22.00 5.55 -22.23
N SER A 470 22.84 4.81 -21.51
CA SER A 470 22.88 4.86 -20.05
C SER A 470 23.92 5.89 -19.60
N HIS A 471 23.49 6.83 -18.79
CA HIS A 471 24.31 7.90 -18.21
C HIS A 471 24.46 7.65 -16.71
N ARG A 472 25.68 7.45 -16.24
CA ARG A 472 25.95 7.42 -14.80
C ARG A 472 25.76 8.84 -14.24
N VAL A 473 25.08 8.94 -13.15
CA VAL A 473 24.79 10.18 -12.42
C VAL A 473 25.88 10.43 -11.38
N ASP A 474 26.46 11.62 -11.36
CA ASP A 474 27.30 12.08 -10.25
C ASP A 474 27.18 13.61 -10.08
N ASP A 475 27.86 14.18 -9.09
CA ASP A 475 27.77 15.60 -8.76
C ASP A 475 28.28 16.53 -9.88
N GLN A 476 29.02 16.00 -10.83
CA GLN A 476 29.66 16.80 -11.90
C GLN A 476 28.87 16.74 -13.22
N GLY A 477 27.99 15.78 -13.40
CA GLY A 477 27.22 15.62 -14.63
C GLY A 477 26.78 14.19 -14.92
N LEU A 478 26.35 13.99 -16.15
CA LEU A 478 25.84 12.73 -16.67
C LEU A 478 26.89 12.10 -17.59
N TRP A 479 27.33 10.87 -17.29
CA TRP A 479 28.44 10.23 -17.97
C TRP A 479 28.00 9.04 -18.82
N ALA A 480 28.09 9.14 -20.12
CA ALA A 480 27.96 8.02 -21.06
C ALA A 480 29.37 7.49 -21.42
N GLY A 481 29.85 6.49 -20.68
CA GLY A 481 31.21 6.00 -20.79
C GLY A 481 32.24 7.06 -20.35
N LYS A 482 32.93 7.70 -21.31
CA LYS A 482 33.89 8.79 -21.06
C LYS A 482 33.32 10.17 -21.40
N ASP A 483 32.20 10.20 -22.07
CA ASP A 483 31.59 11.45 -22.53
C ASP A 483 30.69 11.98 -21.42
N ARG A 484 30.90 13.26 -21.07
CA ARG A 484 30.14 13.97 -20.04
C ARG A 484 29.16 14.94 -20.69
N SER A 485 27.92 14.90 -20.21
CA SER A 485 26.92 15.95 -20.42
C SER A 485 26.73 16.73 -19.14
N ASP A 486 26.66 18.04 -19.25
CA ASP A 486 26.41 18.91 -18.10
C ASP A 486 24.92 18.86 -17.72
N TYR A 487 24.63 19.08 -16.45
CA TYR A 487 23.26 19.33 -16.00
C TYR A 487 22.73 20.65 -16.58
N THR A 488 21.40 20.75 -16.61
CA THR A 488 20.74 22.04 -16.92
C THR A 488 21.19 23.09 -15.92
N HIS A 489 21.37 24.31 -16.39
CA HIS A 489 21.86 25.40 -15.57
C HIS A 489 20.96 25.66 -14.36
N SER A 490 21.59 25.76 -13.19
CA SER A 490 20.88 25.99 -11.93
C SER A 490 21.74 26.78 -10.95
N VAL A 491 21.10 27.63 -10.16
CA VAL A 491 21.73 28.36 -9.06
C VAL A 491 21.22 27.69 -7.76
N LYS A 492 22.15 27.26 -6.91
CA LYS A 492 21.87 26.47 -5.72
C LYS A 492 22.41 27.14 -4.47
N ALA A 493 21.62 27.07 -3.40
CA ALA A 493 22.09 27.38 -2.06
C ALA A 493 22.60 26.15 -1.31
N GLY A 494 22.72 26.25 -0.02
CA GLY A 494 22.99 25.17 0.91
C GLY A 494 21.92 25.13 2.00
N ALA A 495 22.29 24.77 3.23
CA ALA A 495 21.36 24.70 4.35
C ALA A 495 21.23 26.02 5.15
N ALA A 496 21.79 27.11 4.69
CA ALA A 496 21.77 28.41 5.36
C ALA A 496 21.06 29.44 4.48
N ASP A 497 20.42 30.42 5.15
CA ASP A 497 19.72 31.51 4.50
C ASP A 497 20.59 32.16 3.39
N SER A 498 20.06 32.26 2.19
CA SER A 498 20.78 32.68 1.00
C SER A 498 19.94 33.60 0.12
N THR A 499 20.61 34.30 -0.81
CA THR A 499 19.92 35.00 -1.88
C THR A 499 20.41 34.46 -3.21
N LEU A 500 19.50 33.92 -4.01
CA LEU A 500 19.75 33.37 -5.32
C LEU A 500 19.10 34.24 -6.40
N THR A 501 19.82 34.48 -7.50
CA THR A 501 19.27 35.23 -8.62
C THR A 501 19.46 34.44 -9.90
N ALA A 502 18.39 34.25 -10.66
CA ALA A 502 18.44 33.67 -12.00
C ALA A 502 19.13 34.65 -12.97
N GLY A 503 20.14 34.17 -13.67
CA GLY A 503 20.89 34.95 -14.64
C GLY A 503 20.26 34.94 -16.03
N GLU A 504 19.60 33.83 -16.39
CA GLU A 504 19.07 33.57 -17.71
C GLU A 504 17.62 33.07 -17.66
N GLN A 505 16.97 33.11 -18.82
CA GLN A 505 15.63 32.54 -18.97
C GLN A 505 15.69 31.00 -18.88
N GLY A 506 14.84 30.40 -18.07
CA GLY A 506 14.79 28.95 -17.91
C GLY A 506 15.71 28.41 -16.82
N ASP A 507 16.37 29.27 -16.06
CA ASP A 507 17.18 28.85 -14.92
C ASP A 507 16.35 28.16 -13.83
N TRP A 508 17.03 27.28 -13.11
CA TRP A 508 16.51 26.68 -11.89
C TRP A 508 17.14 27.33 -10.66
N LEU A 509 16.31 27.73 -9.71
CA LEU A 509 16.72 28.26 -8.42
C LEU A 509 16.37 27.24 -7.34
N LEU A 510 17.37 26.71 -6.63
CA LEU A 510 17.24 25.69 -5.60
C LEU A 510 17.74 26.24 -4.27
N GLY A 511 16.83 26.64 -3.38
CA GLY A 511 17.15 27.16 -2.04
C GLY A 511 17.65 26.08 -1.11
N GLN A 512 17.08 24.87 -1.19
CA GLN A 512 17.38 23.69 -0.37
C GLN A 512 16.88 23.84 1.07
N GLY A 513 17.55 24.57 1.93
CA GLY A 513 17.13 24.80 3.30
C GLY A 513 17.67 26.10 3.86
N GLY A 514 17.03 26.61 4.90
CA GLY A 514 17.20 27.98 5.36
C GLY A 514 16.04 28.85 4.87
N ASN A 515 16.00 30.11 5.25
CA ASN A 515 15.01 31.06 4.73
C ASN A 515 15.64 31.83 3.58
N ASP A 516 15.33 31.41 2.38
CA ASP A 516 16.03 31.88 1.17
C ASP A 516 15.24 32.97 0.44
N HIS A 517 15.95 33.81 -0.30
CA HIS A 517 15.39 34.79 -1.22
C HIS A 517 15.75 34.39 -2.65
N LEU A 518 14.80 33.86 -3.40
CA LEU A 518 14.96 33.43 -4.79
C LEU A 518 14.39 34.49 -5.73
N ILE A 519 15.22 35.04 -6.61
CA ILE A 519 14.88 36.14 -7.51
C ILE A 519 14.97 35.67 -8.95
N GLY A 520 13.84 35.54 -9.63
CA GLY A 520 13.74 35.25 -11.05
C GLY A 520 13.54 36.52 -11.86
N LEU A 521 14.56 36.94 -12.57
CA LEU A 521 14.52 38.17 -13.38
C LEU A 521 13.84 37.98 -14.73
N HIS A 522 13.62 36.75 -15.16
CA HIS A 522 13.09 36.38 -16.47
C HIS A 522 11.96 35.34 -16.32
N GLY A 523 11.15 35.17 -17.36
CA GLY A 523 10.15 34.10 -17.41
C GLY A 523 10.74 32.70 -17.63
N ASN A 524 9.92 31.68 -17.45
CA ASN A 524 10.24 30.24 -17.51
C ASN A 524 11.24 29.76 -16.42
N THR A 525 11.46 30.56 -15.38
CA THR A 525 12.29 30.17 -14.23
C THR A 525 11.56 29.10 -13.38
N VAL A 526 12.31 28.12 -12.91
CA VAL A 526 11.80 27.13 -11.94
C VAL A 526 12.33 27.47 -10.55
N PHE A 527 11.42 27.67 -9.62
CA PHE A 527 11.71 27.98 -8.23
C PHE A 527 11.46 26.75 -7.36
N VAL A 528 12.43 26.36 -6.59
CA VAL A 528 12.35 25.34 -5.55
C VAL A 528 12.93 25.95 -4.28
N GLY A 529 12.07 26.49 -3.39
CA GLY A 529 12.51 27.09 -2.13
C GLY A 529 13.23 26.06 -1.26
N GLY A 530 12.58 24.93 -1.07
CA GLY A 530 13.07 23.86 -0.22
C GLY A 530 12.45 23.94 1.18
N ALA A 531 13.21 23.63 2.21
CA ALA A 531 12.72 23.69 3.58
C ALA A 531 13.07 25.04 4.23
N GLY A 532 12.09 25.73 4.78
CA GLY A 532 12.27 27.03 5.42
C GLY A 532 11.12 27.97 5.12
N ASN A 533 11.28 29.25 5.41
CA ASN A 533 10.27 30.24 5.05
C ASN A 533 10.87 31.14 3.96
N ASP A 534 10.59 30.82 2.73
CA ASP A 534 11.27 31.38 1.59
C ASP A 534 10.52 32.58 0.99
N LEU A 535 11.26 33.50 0.41
CA LEU A 535 10.75 34.60 -0.40
C LEU A 535 11.05 34.31 -1.87
N LEU A 536 10.00 34.05 -2.65
CA LEU A 536 10.09 33.74 -4.07
C LEU A 536 9.62 34.98 -4.85
N GLU A 537 10.55 35.69 -5.51
CA GLU A 537 10.24 36.89 -6.27
C GLU A 537 10.40 36.63 -7.75
N SER A 538 9.29 36.71 -8.49
CA SER A 538 9.31 36.48 -9.94
C SER A 538 9.05 37.71 -10.76
N ALA A 539 9.82 37.87 -11.84
CA ALA A 539 9.55 38.80 -12.92
C ALA A 539 9.32 38.03 -14.23
N GLY A 540 8.39 38.48 -15.04
CA GLY A 540 7.97 37.73 -16.24
C GLY A 540 6.96 36.62 -15.90
N GLY A 541 6.51 35.87 -16.91
CA GLY A 541 5.52 34.82 -16.75
C GLY A 541 6.03 33.44 -17.19
N ASN A 542 5.16 32.44 -17.10
CA ASN A 542 5.43 31.01 -17.34
C ASN A 542 6.48 30.42 -16.37
N ASN A 543 6.56 30.95 -15.17
CA ASN A 543 7.41 30.39 -14.12
C ASN A 543 6.74 29.15 -13.49
N THR A 544 7.56 28.29 -12.91
CA THR A 544 7.05 27.13 -12.17
C THR A 544 7.59 27.19 -10.74
N PHE A 545 6.70 27.12 -9.76
CA PHE A 545 7.03 27.09 -8.34
C PHE A 545 6.75 25.70 -7.82
N VAL A 546 7.77 25.02 -7.33
CA VAL A 546 7.69 23.64 -6.85
C VAL A 546 7.84 23.62 -5.33
N PHE A 547 6.82 23.13 -4.66
CA PHE A 547 6.74 22.92 -3.23
C PHE A 547 6.65 21.41 -2.98
N SER A 548 7.55 20.85 -2.18
CA SER A 548 7.58 19.42 -1.93
C SER A 548 7.94 19.07 -0.50
N GLY A 549 7.30 18.03 0.04
CA GLY A 549 7.49 17.60 1.42
C GLY A 549 7.13 18.73 2.40
N HIS A 550 7.97 18.95 3.42
CA HIS A 550 7.84 20.06 4.37
C HIS A 550 8.60 21.29 3.84
N PHE A 551 7.89 22.18 3.20
CA PHE A 551 8.49 23.38 2.56
C PHE A 551 8.44 24.63 3.44
N GLY A 552 7.64 24.67 4.52
CA GLY A 552 7.54 25.79 5.46
C GLY A 552 6.48 26.82 5.06
N ASN A 553 6.71 28.10 5.42
CA ASN A 553 5.73 29.15 5.16
C ASN A 553 6.34 30.18 4.19
N ASP A 554 6.07 29.99 2.92
CA ASP A 554 6.69 30.75 1.85
C ASP A 554 5.86 31.96 1.43
N THR A 555 6.54 32.94 0.87
CA THR A 555 5.93 34.14 0.30
C THR A 555 6.29 34.27 -1.17
N LEU A 556 5.30 34.36 -2.03
CA LEU A 556 5.48 34.55 -3.46
C LEU A 556 5.04 35.94 -3.89
N LEU A 557 5.99 36.69 -4.48
CA LEU A 557 5.79 38.00 -5.08
C LEU A 557 5.82 37.90 -6.61
N GLY A 558 4.95 38.63 -7.28
CA GLY A 558 4.94 38.74 -8.73
C GLY A 558 4.27 37.59 -9.48
N TYR A 559 3.49 36.74 -8.82
CA TYR A 559 2.71 35.69 -9.48
C TYR A 559 1.88 36.23 -10.63
N GLN A 560 1.91 35.53 -11.76
CA GLN A 560 1.13 35.86 -12.95
C GLN A 560 0.23 34.66 -13.36
N PRO A 561 -0.91 34.90 -14.05
CA PRO A 561 -1.81 33.83 -14.47
C PRO A 561 -1.21 32.79 -15.43
N SER A 562 -0.02 33.04 -15.98
CA SER A 562 0.73 32.08 -16.79
C SER A 562 1.70 31.21 -15.98
N ASP A 563 1.87 31.51 -14.69
CA ASP A 563 2.76 30.77 -13.80
C ASP A 563 2.07 29.52 -13.26
N LYS A 564 2.83 28.51 -12.87
CA LYS A 564 2.34 27.25 -12.35
C LYS A 564 2.82 27.02 -10.92
N LEU A 565 1.90 26.64 -10.05
CA LEU A 565 2.18 26.18 -8.69
C LEU A 565 2.07 24.65 -8.64
N VAL A 566 3.11 23.99 -8.17
CA VAL A 566 3.22 22.53 -8.13
C VAL A 566 3.51 22.10 -6.71
N PHE A 567 2.57 21.40 -6.09
CA PHE A 567 2.66 20.85 -4.74
C PHE A 567 2.79 19.33 -4.84
N LEU A 568 3.95 18.79 -4.44
CA LEU A 568 4.27 17.36 -4.58
C LEU A 568 4.55 16.72 -3.22
N GLY A 569 3.76 15.70 -2.87
CA GLY A 569 3.95 14.98 -1.60
C GLY A 569 3.83 15.89 -0.38
N VAL A 570 2.86 16.79 -0.39
CA VAL A 570 2.57 17.71 0.71
C VAL A 570 1.42 17.21 1.58
N ASP A 571 1.37 17.65 2.83
CA ASP A 571 0.28 17.29 3.73
C ASP A 571 -1.07 17.81 3.20
N GLY A 572 -2.12 16.99 3.34
CA GLY A 572 -3.48 17.41 3.00
C GLY A 572 -4.09 16.69 1.80
N GLY A 573 -3.46 15.63 1.33
CA GLY A 573 -3.97 14.76 0.27
C GLY A 573 -3.45 15.13 -1.12
N TYR A 574 -3.54 14.18 -2.03
CA TYR A 574 -3.21 14.32 -3.43
C TYR A 574 -4.51 14.48 -4.26
N ASN A 575 -4.40 15.08 -5.46
CA ASN A 575 -5.53 15.39 -6.34
C ASN A 575 -6.64 16.24 -5.71
N ALA A 576 -6.36 16.95 -4.64
CA ALA A 576 -7.32 17.82 -3.98
C ALA A 576 -7.66 19.03 -4.85
N ASP A 577 -8.90 19.51 -4.76
CA ASP A 577 -9.23 20.85 -5.27
C ASP A 577 -8.49 21.88 -4.41
N TYR A 578 -7.60 22.67 -5.02
CA TYR A 578 -6.82 23.68 -4.30
C TYR A 578 -7.69 24.62 -3.45
N ARG A 579 -8.96 24.75 -3.76
CA ARG A 579 -9.90 25.57 -2.99
C ARG A 579 -10.12 25.08 -1.57
N ALA A 580 -9.93 23.77 -1.34
CA ALA A 580 -9.97 23.20 0.00
C ALA A 580 -8.81 23.68 0.88
N HIS A 581 -7.69 24.06 0.25
CA HIS A 581 -6.48 24.55 0.89
C HIS A 581 -6.36 26.08 0.89
N ALA A 582 -7.25 26.78 0.17
CA ALA A 582 -7.14 28.20 -0.11
C ALA A 582 -7.95 29.08 0.85
N SER A 583 -7.34 30.14 1.34
CA SER A 583 -7.99 31.18 2.11
C SER A 583 -7.59 32.58 1.61
N ALA A 584 -8.49 33.55 1.72
CA ALA A 584 -8.20 34.94 1.35
C ALA A 584 -7.82 35.75 2.61
N THR A 585 -6.72 36.47 2.55
CA THR A 585 -6.23 37.35 3.60
C THR A 585 -6.02 38.76 3.03
N GLY A 586 -7.06 39.62 3.11
CA GLY A 586 -7.02 40.93 2.47
C GLY A 586 -7.04 40.83 0.95
N HIS A 587 -5.96 41.20 0.29
CA HIS A 587 -5.77 41.08 -1.16
C HIS A 587 -4.92 39.88 -1.57
N ASP A 588 -4.48 39.09 -0.60
CA ASP A 588 -3.61 37.96 -0.78
C ASP A 588 -4.37 36.64 -0.71
N THR A 589 -3.84 35.61 -1.34
CA THR A 589 -4.32 34.23 -1.19
C THR A 589 -3.27 33.39 -0.45
N VAL A 590 -3.71 32.64 0.54
CA VAL A 590 -2.87 31.67 1.26
C VAL A 590 -3.34 30.26 0.91
N LEU A 591 -2.41 29.43 0.44
CA LEU A 591 -2.61 27.99 0.25
C LEU A 591 -1.89 27.26 1.38
N SER A 592 -2.61 26.43 2.16
CA SER A 592 -2.10 25.77 3.37
C SER A 592 -2.17 24.25 3.26
N PHE A 593 -1.08 23.59 3.66
CA PHE A 593 -0.89 22.13 3.63
C PHE A 593 -0.29 21.67 4.96
N GLY A 594 -1.12 21.19 5.87
CA GLY A 594 -0.68 20.84 7.23
C GLY A 594 -0.11 22.04 7.97
N SER A 595 1.19 21.98 8.31
CA SER A 595 1.94 23.08 8.92
C SER A 595 2.50 24.10 7.94
N ASP A 596 2.48 23.78 6.65
CA ASP A 596 3.16 24.51 5.59
C ASP A 596 2.16 25.38 4.82
N SER A 597 2.65 26.49 4.25
CA SER A 597 1.78 27.39 3.48
C SER A 597 2.55 28.22 2.47
N VAL A 598 1.87 28.66 1.40
CA VAL A 598 2.39 29.70 0.52
C VAL A 598 1.41 30.87 0.47
N THR A 599 1.95 32.08 0.64
CA THR A 599 1.21 33.35 0.52
C THR A 599 1.48 33.98 -0.84
N LEU A 600 0.45 34.10 -1.67
CA LEU A 600 0.50 34.78 -2.96
C LEU A 600 0.14 36.26 -2.74
N VAL A 601 1.14 37.13 -2.71
CA VAL A 601 0.95 38.54 -2.38
C VAL A 601 0.30 39.31 -3.52
N GLY A 602 -0.77 40.02 -3.23
CA GLY A 602 -1.54 40.81 -4.19
C GLY A 602 -2.39 39.99 -5.17
N VAL A 603 -2.56 38.68 -4.91
CA VAL A 603 -3.32 37.75 -5.76
C VAL A 603 -4.63 37.38 -5.07
N GLY A 604 -5.75 37.86 -5.60
CA GLY A 604 -7.06 37.51 -5.08
C GLY A 604 -7.45 36.05 -5.41
N LEU A 605 -8.08 35.35 -4.48
CA LEU A 605 -8.49 33.95 -4.65
C LEU A 605 -9.31 33.69 -5.96
N ALA A 606 -10.13 34.63 -6.35
CA ALA A 606 -10.95 34.53 -7.56
C ALA A 606 -10.15 34.59 -8.88
N SER A 607 -8.88 35.02 -8.83
CA SER A 607 -7.99 35.10 -10.00
C SER A 607 -7.18 33.83 -10.24
N LEU A 608 -7.21 32.87 -9.30
CA LEU A 608 -6.52 31.60 -9.46
C LEU A 608 -7.35 30.63 -10.32
N ALA A 609 -6.71 30.00 -11.28
CA ALA A 609 -7.31 28.96 -12.11
C ALA A 609 -6.83 27.57 -11.67
N SER A 610 -7.72 26.57 -11.69
CA SER A 610 -7.36 25.19 -11.33
C SER A 610 -6.36 24.56 -12.30
N THR A 611 -6.22 25.09 -13.50
CA THR A 611 -5.22 24.63 -14.49
C THR A 611 -3.78 25.01 -14.13
N ASP A 612 -3.62 26.00 -13.26
CA ASP A 612 -2.31 26.57 -12.91
C ASP A 612 -1.77 26.02 -11.59
N ILE A 613 -2.57 25.20 -10.91
CA ILE A 613 -2.24 24.61 -9.62
C ILE A 613 -2.34 23.09 -9.72
N VAL A 614 -1.24 22.43 -9.41
CA VAL A 614 -1.11 20.97 -9.32
C VAL A 614 -0.91 20.60 -7.86
N ILE A 615 -1.71 19.67 -7.35
CA ILE A 615 -1.51 19.04 -6.05
C ILE A 615 -1.39 17.53 -6.30
N ALA A 616 -0.27 16.94 -5.93
CA ALA A 616 0.04 15.54 -6.17
C ALA A 616 0.74 14.90 -4.95
#